data_5a7556a488a661179fbf23ac52ca41f9
#
_entry.id   5a7556a488a661179fbf23ac52ca41f9
#
_cell.length_a   1.000
_cell.length_b   1.000
_cell.length_c   1.000
_cell.angle_alpha   90.00
_cell.angle_beta   90.00
_cell.angle_gamma   90.00
#
_symmetry.space_group_name_H-M   'P 1'
#
loop_
_entity.id
_entity.type
_entity.pdbx_description
1 polymer ?
#
loop_
_entity_poly.entity_id
_entity_poly.type
_entity_poly.pdbx_seq_one_letter_code
_entity_poly.pdbx_strand_id
1 'polypeptide(L)'
;IIDNKRIEKSLKIKGFKKRLFTLNEIKQSKKYRNKTNYFAKRFAAKEAFVKSIGTGFRDNINFNDIEIYNNKKGSPKIKISQKIQDILKKKFKLKNYDIHLSLSDEKNHSIAFVILNRKKWKIS
;
A
#
# COMPACT_ATOMS: atom_id res chain seq x y z
N ILE A 1 6.52 -2.55 9.67
CA ILE A 1 6.91 -1.37 10.43
C ILE A 1 8.07 -0.65 9.73
N ILE A 2 7.99 0.66 9.65
CA ILE A 2 8.95 1.48 8.92
C ILE A 2 9.50 2.58 9.82
N ASP A 3 10.82 2.75 9.77
CA ASP A 3 11.49 3.88 10.43
C ASP A 3 11.27 5.14 9.59
N ASN A 4 10.57 6.12 10.16
CA ASN A 4 10.24 7.35 9.47
C ASN A 4 11.48 8.15 9.03
N LYS A 5 12.58 8.06 9.76
CA LYS A 5 13.82 8.74 9.38
C LYS A 5 14.41 8.22 8.07
N ARG A 6 14.28 6.92 7.82
CA ARG A 6 14.70 6.33 6.54
C ARG A 6 13.90 6.91 5.38
N ILE A 7 12.59 7.04 5.57
CA ILE A 7 11.72 7.61 4.55
C ILE A 7 12.05 9.09 4.33
N GLU A 8 12.29 9.84 5.40
CA GLU A 8 12.67 11.24 5.29
C GLU A 8 13.91 11.43 4.42
N LYS A 9 14.94 10.62 4.65
CA LYS A 9 16.17 10.66 3.83
C LYS A 9 15.90 10.27 2.39
N SER A 10 15.12 9.21 2.20
CA SER A 10 14.81 8.70 0.87
C SER A 10 13.99 9.67 0.03
N LEU A 11 13.09 10.43 0.65
CA LEU A 11 12.28 11.42 -0.05
C LEU A 11 13.12 12.54 -0.66
N LYS A 12 14.33 12.76 -0.18
CA LYS A 12 15.26 13.75 -0.73
C LYS A 12 16.00 13.23 -1.97
N ILE A 13 15.95 11.94 -2.23
CA ILE A 13 16.60 11.34 -3.39
C ILE A 13 15.75 11.61 -4.63
N LYS A 14 16.40 12.17 -5.68
CA LYS A 14 15.72 12.48 -6.93
C LYS A 14 15.07 11.24 -7.52
N GLY A 15 13.79 11.34 -7.86
CA GLY A 15 13.04 10.25 -8.49
C GLY A 15 12.44 9.23 -7.52
N PHE A 16 12.76 9.29 -6.23
CA PHE A 16 12.25 8.33 -5.25
C PHE A 16 10.72 8.36 -5.18
N LYS A 17 10.13 9.55 -5.01
CA LYS A 17 8.66 9.67 -4.92
C LYS A 17 7.96 9.07 -6.13
N LYS A 18 8.43 9.41 -7.33
CA LYS A 18 7.77 8.96 -8.56
C LYS A 18 7.87 7.46 -8.78
N ARG A 19 8.94 6.84 -8.28
CA ARG A 19 9.10 5.38 -8.41
C ARG A 19 8.20 4.61 -7.46
N LEU A 20 7.95 5.15 -6.27
CA LEU A 20 7.27 4.42 -5.21
C LEU A 20 5.83 4.81 -5.01
N PHE A 21 5.45 6.02 -5.41
CA PHE A 21 4.11 6.53 -5.15
C PHE A 21 3.42 6.93 -6.45
N THR A 22 2.12 6.69 -6.52
CA THR A 22 1.32 7.08 -7.68
C THR A 22 1.16 8.59 -7.73
N LEU A 23 0.82 9.12 -8.89
CA LEU A 23 0.55 10.55 -9.04
C LEU A 23 -0.53 11.02 -8.08
N ASN A 24 -1.56 10.20 -7.86
CA ASN A 24 -2.62 10.53 -6.92
C ASN A 24 -2.11 10.59 -5.48
N GLU A 25 -1.28 9.62 -5.08
CA GLU A 25 -0.67 9.65 -3.74
C GLU A 25 0.17 10.90 -3.52
N ILE A 26 0.97 11.28 -4.52
CA ILE A 26 1.80 12.48 -4.44
C ILE A 26 0.91 13.73 -4.36
N LYS A 27 -0.13 13.79 -5.17
CA LYS A 27 -1.08 14.91 -5.18
C LYS A 27 -1.77 15.06 -3.82
N GLN A 28 -2.25 13.95 -3.26
CA GLN A 28 -2.94 13.97 -1.98
C GLN A 28 -2.02 14.33 -0.81
N SER A 29 -0.71 14.09 -0.95
CA SER A 29 0.26 14.41 0.10
C SER A 29 0.26 15.91 0.46
N LYS A 30 -0.14 16.76 -0.47
CA LYS A 30 -0.17 18.22 -0.26
C LYS A 30 -1.16 18.64 0.82
N LYS A 31 -2.14 17.81 1.12
CA LYS A 31 -3.15 18.07 2.16
C LYS A 31 -2.64 17.78 3.58
N TYR A 32 -1.49 17.14 3.70
CA TYR A 32 -0.98 16.67 4.99
C TYR A 32 0.17 17.54 5.45
N ARG A 33 0.16 17.88 6.73
CA ARG A 33 1.21 18.70 7.33
C ARG A 33 2.53 17.97 7.41
N ASN A 34 2.51 16.73 7.89
CA ASN A 34 3.71 15.90 8.01
C ASN A 34 3.80 14.95 6.81
N LYS A 35 4.57 15.37 5.81
CA LYS A 35 4.70 14.60 4.57
C LYS A 35 5.51 13.32 4.75
N THR A 36 6.52 13.35 5.60
CA THR A 36 7.29 12.15 5.91
C THR A 36 6.38 11.06 6.48
N ASN A 37 5.55 11.42 7.45
CA ASN A 37 4.60 10.49 8.04
C ASN A 37 3.60 9.96 6.99
N TYR A 38 3.08 10.86 6.16
CA TYR A 38 2.17 10.48 5.08
C TYR A 38 2.76 9.39 4.17
N PHE A 39 3.97 9.63 3.66
CA PHE A 39 4.63 8.70 2.75
C PHE A 39 5.09 7.43 3.47
N ALA A 40 5.56 7.54 4.71
CA ALA A 40 6.01 6.39 5.48
C ALA A 40 4.88 5.38 5.71
N LYS A 41 3.69 5.85 6.08
CA LYS A 41 2.53 4.96 6.26
C LYS A 41 2.15 4.26 4.97
N ARG A 42 2.17 4.96 3.85
CA ARG A 42 1.84 4.38 2.56
C ARG A 42 2.88 3.39 2.09
N PHE A 43 4.15 3.70 2.30
CA PHE A 43 5.22 2.77 2.02
C PHE A 43 5.07 1.48 2.84
N ALA A 44 4.80 1.60 4.14
CA ALA A 44 4.57 0.46 5.02
C ALA A 44 3.39 -0.39 4.53
N ALA A 45 2.31 0.25 4.09
CA ALA A 45 1.13 -0.44 3.56
C ALA A 45 1.45 -1.25 2.31
N LYS A 46 2.23 -0.68 1.40
CA LYS A 46 2.62 -1.37 0.17
C LYS A 46 3.48 -2.60 0.46
N GLU A 47 4.45 -2.46 1.36
CA GLU A 47 5.26 -3.60 1.78
C GLU A 47 4.43 -4.68 2.48
N ALA A 48 3.53 -4.28 3.37
CA ALA A 48 2.66 -5.22 4.06
C ALA A 48 1.76 -5.99 3.08
N PHE A 49 1.27 -5.30 2.05
CA PHE A 49 0.44 -5.94 1.03
C PHE A 49 1.21 -7.02 0.28
N VAL A 50 2.42 -6.71 -0.23
CA VAL A 50 3.17 -7.70 -0.99
C VAL A 50 3.62 -8.87 -0.11
N LYS A 51 3.85 -8.64 1.17
CA LYS A 51 4.11 -9.73 2.12
C LYS A 51 2.88 -10.61 2.30
N SER A 52 1.69 -10.03 2.31
CA SER A 52 0.45 -10.79 2.50
C SER A 52 0.19 -11.78 1.36
N ILE A 53 0.64 -11.46 0.16
CA ILE A 53 0.53 -12.36 -1.00
C ILE A 53 1.78 -13.22 -1.21
N GLY A 54 2.81 -13.04 -0.38
CA GLY A 54 3.99 -13.89 -0.37
C GLY A 54 4.96 -13.70 -1.52
N THR A 55 4.72 -12.75 -2.41
CA THR A 55 5.58 -12.54 -3.58
C THR A 55 6.74 -11.60 -3.32
N GLY A 56 6.62 -10.71 -2.32
CA GLY A 56 7.48 -9.54 -2.24
C GLY A 56 7.30 -8.72 -3.52
N PHE A 57 8.32 -7.98 -3.91
CA PHE A 57 8.31 -7.24 -5.16
C PHE A 57 8.88 -8.06 -6.32
N ARG A 58 8.67 -9.36 -6.30
CA ARG A 58 8.95 -10.26 -7.40
C ARG A 58 7.81 -10.24 -8.40
N ASP A 59 7.94 -11.02 -9.47
CA ASP A 59 6.91 -11.10 -10.53
C ASP A 59 6.60 -9.77 -11.18
N ASN A 60 7.60 -8.89 -11.20
CA ASN A 60 7.48 -7.59 -11.85
C ASN A 60 6.42 -6.67 -11.19
N ILE A 61 6.17 -6.87 -9.90
CA ILE A 61 5.30 -5.98 -9.14
C ILE A 61 6.09 -4.74 -8.72
N ASN A 62 5.57 -3.57 -9.06
CA ASN A 62 6.15 -2.29 -8.69
C ASN A 62 5.33 -1.65 -7.57
N PHE A 63 5.96 -0.78 -6.79
CA PHE A 63 5.25 -0.02 -5.76
C PHE A 63 4.05 0.75 -6.33
N ASN A 64 4.17 1.26 -7.56
CA ASN A 64 3.10 2.00 -8.23
C ASN A 64 1.92 1.13 -8.66
N ASP A 65 2.06 -0.18 -8.61
CA ASP A 65 0.94 -1.10 -8.84
C ASP A 65 -0.03 -1.12 -7.65
N ILE A 66 0.37 -0.53 -6.54
CA ILE A 66 -0.40 -0.48 -5.29
C ILE A 66 -0.62 0.98 -4.94
N GLU A 67 -1.88 1.39 -4.80
CA GLU A 67 -2.20 2.75 -4.41
C GLU A 67 -2.97 2.75 -3.10
N ILE A 68 -2.51 3.57 -2.17
CA ILE A 68 -3.17 3.76 -0.88
C ILE A 68 -3.96 5.06 -0.94
N TYR A 69 -5.25 4.99 -0.66
CA TYR A 69 -6.12 6.15 -0.67
C TYR A 69 -7.06 6.11 0.52
N ASN A 70 -7.60 7.24 0.87
CA ASN A 70 -8.63 7.32 1.91
C ASN A 70 -9.99 7.43 1.25
N ASN A 71 -10.97 6.65 1.75
CA ASN A 71 -12.33 6.79 1.26
C ASN A 71 -12.98 8.06 1.83
N LYS A 72 -14.24 8.31 1.50
CA LYS A 72 -14.95 9.52 1.94
C LYS A 72 -15.04 9.64 3.45
N LYS A 73 -15.01 8.51 4.17
CA LYS A 73 -15.06 8.49 5.64
C LYS A 73 -13.66 8.63 6.28
N GLY A 74 -12.63 8.74 5.46
CA GLY A 74 -11.25 8.87 5.95
C GLY A 74 -10.55 7.57 6.24
N SER A 75 -11.17 6.42 5.95
CA SER A 75 -10.54 5.11 6.16
C SER A 75 -9.56 4.79 5.05
N PRO A 76 -8.37 4.23 5.39
CA PRO A 76 -7.41 3.86 4.36
C PRO A 76 -7.86 2.63 3.58
N LYS A 77 -7.64 2.66 2.27
CA LYS A 77 -8.00 1.58 1.35
C LYS A 77 -6.85 1.32 0.40
N ILE A 78 -6.81 0.11 -0.15
CA ILE A 78 -5.81 -0.29 -1.14
C ILE A 78 -6.48 -0.52 -2.49
N LYS A 79 -5.93 0.11 -3.52
CA LYS A 79 -6.29 -0.14 -4.90
C LYS A 79 -5.11 -0.83 -5.58
N ILE A 80 -5.36 -1.93 -6.28
CA ILE A 80 -4.31 -2.69 -6.95
C ILE A 80 -4.49 -2.63 -8.45
N SER A 81 -3.37 -2.67 -9.19
CA SER A 81 -3.36 -2.64 -10.64
C SER A 81 -3.93 -3.93 -11.23
N GLN A 82 -4.29 -3.88 -12.51
CA GLN A 82 -4.73 -5.06 -13.23
C GLN A 82 -3.67 -6.16 -13.21
N LYS A 83 -2.39 -5.77 -13.26
CA LYS A 83 -1.27 -6.71 -13.17
C LYS A 83 -1.35 -7.55 -11.89
N ILE A 84 -1.56 -6.91 -10.74
CA ILE A 84 -1.67 -7.61 -9.47
C ILE A 84 -2.94 -8.46 -9.43
N GLN A 85 -4.06 -7.93 -9.93
CA GLN A 85 -5.31 -8.70 -10.00
C GLN A 85 -5.12 -9.98 -10.79
N ASP A 86 -4.41 -9.92 -11.92
CA ASP A 86 -4.11 -11.08 -12.76
C ASP A 86 -3.23 -12.09 -12.03
N ILE A 87 -2.23 -11.61 -11.27
CA ILE A 87 -1.37 -12.47 -10.46
C ILE A 87 -2.18 -13.22 -9.41
N LEU A 88 -3.08 -12.52 -8.72
CA LEU A 88 -3.94 -13.14 -7.70
C LEU A 88 -4.83 -14.21 -8.31
N LYS A 89 -5.37 -13.94 -9.49
CA LYS A 89 -6.24 -14.89 -10.18
C LYS A 89 -5.48 -16.12 -10.67
N LYS A 90 -4.31 -15.93 -11.29
CA LYS A 90 -3.55 -17.03 -11.90
C LYS A 90 -2.80 -17.86 -10.88
N LYS A 91 -2.09 -17.23 -9.96
CA LYS A 91 -1.23 -17.94 -9.00
C LYS A 91 -1.99 -18.46 -7.80
N PHE A 92 -2.94 -17.69 -7.31
CA PHE A 92 -3.66 -18.01 -6.07
C PHE A 92 -5.10 -18.40 -6.29
N LYS A 93 -5.57 -18.37 -7.53
CA LYS A 93 -6.97 -18.64 -7.93
C LYS A 93 -7.94 -17.79 -7.12
N LEU A 94 -7.56 -16.56 -6.84
CA LEU A 94 -8.30 -15.65 -6.00
C LEU A 94 -9.11 -14.70 -6.88
N LYS A 95 -10.43 -14.92 -6.95
CA LYS A 95 -11.33 -14.10 -7.75
C LYS A 95 -12.11 -13.08 -6.92
N ASN A 96 -12.56 -13.52 -5.74
CA ASN A 96 -13.29 -12.67 -4.81
C ASN A 96 -12.50 -12.58 -3.51
N TYR A 97 -12.17 -11.36 -3.12
CA TYR A 97 -11.37 -11.14 -1.92
C TYR A 97 -11.65 -9.75 -1.36
N ASP A 98 -11.38 -9.60 -0.07
CA ASP A 98 -11.35 -8.31 0.60
C ASP A 98 -9.93 -8.01 1.04
N ILE A 99 -9.54 -6.76 0.93
CA ILE A 99 -8.27 -6.29 1.46
C ILE A 99 -8.57 -5.32 2.60
N HIS A 100 -8.12 -5.66 3.80
CA HIS A 100 -8.27 -4.80 4.96
C HIS A 100 -6.93 -4.15 5.26
N LEU A 101 -6.96 -2.85 5.46
CA LEU A 101 -5.77 -2.07 5.75
C LEU A 101 -5.99 -1.27 7.02
N SER A 102 -5.03 -1.35 7.93
CA SER A 102 -4.98 -0.52 9.12
C SER A 102 -3.62 0.17 9.17
N LEU A 103 -3.63 1.48 9.40
CA LEU A 103 -2.42 2.28 9.49
C LEU A 103 -2.35 2.91 10.87
N SER A 104 -1.16 2.88 11.46
CA SER A 104 -0.90 3.61 12.69
C SER A 104 0.52 4.15 12.67
N ASP A 105 0.76 5.16 13.48
CA ASP A 105 2.09 5.71 13.62
C ASP A 105 2.40 5.94 15.09
N GLU A 106 3.63 5.67 15.43
CA GLU A 106 4.24 6.06 16.67
C GLU A 106 5.26 7.15 16.35
N LYS A 107 5.86 7.70 17.37
CA LYS A 107 6.74 8.87 17.27
C LYS A 107 7.75 8.80 16.11
N ASN A 108 8.37 7.65 15.91
CA ASN A 108 9.44 7.48 14.92
C ASN A 108 9.17 6.38 13.91
N HIS A 109 8.03 5.72 13.99
CA HIS A 109 7.73 4.57 13.15
C HIS A 109 6.32 4.62 12.60
N SER A 110 6.16 4.09 11.41
CA SER A 110 4.84 3.88 10.80
C SER A 110 4.59 2.39 10.69
N ILE A 111 3.36 1.97 11.00
CA ILE A 111 2.96 0.58 11.04
C ILE A 111 1.77 0.40 10.13
N ALA A 112 1.84 -0.61 9.27
CA ALA A 112 0.71 -1.01 8.43
C ALA A 112 0.39 -2.48 8.70
N PHE A 113 -0.89 -2.76 8.75
CA PHE A 113 -1.41 -4.11 8.91
C PHE A 113 -2.35 -4.39 7.75
N VAL A 114 -2.07 -5.44 6.99
CA VAL A 114 -2.85 -5.81 5.82
C VAL A 114 -3.34 -7.24 5.97
N ILE A 115 -4.64 -7.43 5.78
CA ILE A 115 -5.26 -8.75 5.74
C ILE A 115 -5.94 -8.92 4.39
N LEU A 116 -5.55 -9.96 3.68
CA LEU A 116 -6.18 -10.35 2.42
C LEU A 116 -7.04 -11.57 2.70
N ASN A 117 -8.36 -11.39 2.63
CA ASN A 117 -9.33 -12.45 2.90
C ASN A 117 -10.01 -12.90 1.63
N ARG A 118 -10.06 -14.23 1.42
CA ARG A 118 -10.91 -14.79 0.38
C ARG A 118 -12.36 -14.67 0.82
N LYS A 119 -13.20 -14.09 -0.03
CA LYS A 119 -14.65 -14.07 0.22
C LYS A 119 -15.22 -15.44 0.03
N LYS A 120 -15.98 -15.91 1.02
CA LYS A 120 -16.72 -17.15 0.88
C LYS A 120 -17.90 -16.96 -0.07
N TRP A 121 -18.19 -17.99 -0.88
CA TRP A 121 -19.43 -18.02 -1.62
C TRP A 121 -20.59 -17.90 -0.64
N LYS A 122 -21.45 -16.92 -0.85
CA LYS A 122 -22.75 -16.94 -0.23
C LYS A 122 -23.65 -17.82 -1.08
N ILE A 123 -23.93 -19.00 -0.60
CA ILE A 123 -25.05 -19.78 -1.11
C ILE A 123 -26.28 -19.17 -0.44
N SER A 124 -27.01 -18.41 -1.19
CA SER A 124 -28.29 -17.90 -0.72
C SER A 124 -29.35 -18.95 -0.97
#